data_b0ad40e4884447e9e16418d43c1e0ddc
#
_entry.id   b0ad40e4884447e9e16418d43c1e0ddc
#
_cell.length_a   1.000
_cell.length_b   1.000
_cell.length_c   1.000
_cell.angle_alpha   90.00
_cell.angle_beta   90.00
_cell.angle_gamma   90.00
#
_symmetry.space_group_name_H-M   'P 1'
#
loop_
_entity.id
_entity.type
_entity.pdbx_description
1 polymer ?
#
loop_
_entity_poly.entity_id
_entity_poly.type
_entity_poly.pdbx_seq_one_letter_code
_entity_poly.pdbx_strand_id
1 'polypeptide(L)'
;MIIPKRRAVGLTSTVAKTSAGALNYTPVAKVTNLGHTIDELKEQGMWFVCADMGGETMYNLNLTGPIGVVIGNEGEGVSRLIREKCDFVASIPMKGDIDSLNASVAAGILGYEIVRQRLQKK
;
A
#
# COMPACT_ATOMS: atom_id res chain seq x y z
N MET A 1 -2.88 8.58 5.11
CA MET A 1 -3.40 7.82 3.94
C MET A 1 -3.60 8.77 2.77
N ILE A 2 -3.19 8.36 1.57
CA ILE A 2 -3.32 9.17 0.36
C ILE A 2 -4.25 8.46 -0.61
N ILE A 3 -5.26 9.18 -1.11
CA ILE A 3 -6.20 8.64 -2.08
C ILE A 3 -6.34 9.60 -3.26
N PRO A 4 -6.59 9.10 -4.48
CA PRO A 4 -6.84 9.99 -5.61
C PRO A 4 -8.20 10.67 -5.49
N LYS A 5 -8.32 11.86 -6.06
CA LYS A 5 -9.59 12.61 -6.06
C LYS A 5 -10.62 11.98 -6.97
N ARG A 6 -10.16 11.31 -8.03
CA ARG A 6 -11.02 10.65 -9.01
C ARG A 6 -10.90 9.15 -8.87
N ARG A 7 -11.98 8.42 -9.18
CA ARG A 7 -12.04 6.95 -9.16
C ARG A 7 -11.81 6.34 -7.79
N ALA A 8 -11.94 7.13 -6.74
CA ALA A 8 -11.85 6.64 -5.38
C ALA A 8 -13.21 6.69 -4.72
N VAL A 9 -13.42 5.78 -3.76
CA VAL A 9 -14.60 5.83 -2.91
C VAL A 9 -14.51 7.07 -2.04
N GLY A 10 -15.59 7.84 -1.98
CA GLY A 10 -15.64 9.02 -1.12
C GLY A 10 -15.59 8.65 0.36
N LEU A 11 -15.26 9.62 1.20
CA LEU A 11 -15.23 9.43 2.65
C LEU A 11 -16.65 9.58 3.20
N THR A 12 -17.43 8.53 3.05
CA THR A 12 -18.84 8.49 3.48
C THR A 12 -18.97 8.00 4.91
N SER A 13 -20.19 8.17 5.48
CA SER A 13 -20.48 7.60 6.79
C SER A 13 -20.36 6.08 6.80
N THR A 14 -20.63 5.42 5.66
CA THR A 14 -20.47 3.99 5.54
C THR A 14 -18.99 3.59 5.65
N VAL A 15 -18.10 4.34 5.00
CA VAL A 15 -16.66 4.10 5.09
C VAL A 15 -16.17 4.32 6.52
N ALA A 16 -16.61 5.38 7.18
CA ALA A 16 -16.24 5.63 8.56
C ALA A 16 -16.70 4.49 9.48
N LYS A 17 -17.89 3.96 9.25
CA LYS A 17 -18.45 2.87 10.04
C LYS A 17 -17.68 1.54 9.79
N THR A 18 -17.41 1.22 8.53
CA THR A 18 -16.69 -0.02 8.19
C THR A 18 -15.23 0.02 8.60
N SER A 19 -14.64 1.21 8.74
CA SER A 19 -13.28 1.35 9.24
C SER A 19 -13.18 1.31 10.77
N ALA A 20 -14.30 1.07 11.46
CA ALA A 20 -14.38 1.05 12.91
C ALA A 20 -13.86 2.35 13.54
N GLY A 21 -14.13 3.49 12.89
CA GLY A 21 -13.71 4.79 13.37
C GLY A 21 -12.28 5.19 13.03
N ALA A 22 -11.55 4.36 12.30
CA ALA A 22 -10.14 4.66 11.97
C ALA A 22 -9.98 5.97 11.18
N LEU A 23 -10.98 6.35 10.37
CA LEU A 23 -10.95 7.60 9.64
C LEU A 23 -10.84 8.83 10.55
N ASN A 24 -11.30 8.73 11.79
CA ASN A 24 -11.23 9.85 12.74
C ASN A 24 -9.81 10.07 13.27
N TYR A 25 -8.94 9.09 13.13
CA TYR A 25 -7.59 9.11 13.69
C TYR A 25 -6.48 9.04 12.65
N THR A 26 -6.81 8.66 11.42
CA THR A 26 -5.84 8.54 10.34
C THR A 26 -5.99 9.73 9.39
N PRO A 27 -4.97 10.58 9.27
CA PRO A 27 -5.03 11.67 8.30
C PRO A 27 -5.21 11.12 6.88
N VAL A 28 -6.10 11.77 6.11
CA VAL A 28 -6.36 11.38 4.73
C VAL A 28 -6.14 12.59 3.83
N ALA A 29 -5.31 12.42 2.82
CA ALA A 29 -5.07 13.44 1.81
C ALA A 29 -5.60 12.97 0.46
N LYS A 30 -6.38 13.82 -0.21
CA LYS A 30 -6.84 13.57 -1.57
C LYS A 30 -5.90 14.27 -2.54
N VAL A 31 -5.41 13.55 -3.53
CA VAL A 31 -4.46 14.09 -4.50
C VAL A 31 -5.00 13.97 -5.92
N THR A 32 -4.64 14.93 -6.77
CA THR A 32 -5.09 14.95 -8.17
C THR A 32 -4.39 13.88 -8.99
N ASN A 33 -3.10 13.69 -8.76
CA ASN A 33 -2.28 12.74 -9.53
C ASN A 33 -1.41 11.93 -8.56
N LEU A 34 -1.76 10.66 -8.38
CA LEU A 34 -1.07 9.78 -7.46
C LEU A 34 0.38 9.56 -7.87
N GLY A 35 0.65 9.36 -9.17
CA GLY A 35 2.01 9.16 -9.65
C GLY A 35 2.91 10.36 -9.37
N HIS A 36 2.40 11.56 -9.57
CA HIS A 36 3.13 12.78 -9.29
C HIS A 36 3.43 12.90 -7.78
N THR A 37 2.47 12.57 -6.94
CA THR A 37 2.64 12.57 -5.49
C THR A 37 3.73 11.59 -5.07
N ILE A 38 3.77 10.40 -5.66
CA ILE A 38 4.82 9.41 -5.39
C ILE A 38 6.18 9.97 -5.76
N ASP A 39 6.30 10.59 -6.94
CA ASP A 39 7.57 11.18 -7.39
C ASP A 39 8.05 12.26 -6.42
N GLU A 40 7.15 13.13 -5.96
CA GLU A 40 7.50 14.19 -5.00
C GLU A 40 8.01 13.60 -3.68
N LEU A 41 7.33 12.58 -3.17
CA LEU A 41 7.71 11.97 -1.90
C LEU A 41 9.03 11.18 -2.03
N LYS A 42 9.29 10.58 -3.18
CA LYS A 42 10.57 9.92 -3.43
C LYS A 42 11.73 10.93 -3.41
N GLU A 43 11.52 12.12 -3.94
CA GLU A 43 12.52 13.17 -3.88
C GLU A 43 12.83 13.59 -2.44
N GLN A 44 11.89 13.38 -1.53
CA GLN A 44 12.09 13.68 -0.11
C GLN A 44 12.68 12.50 0.67
N GLY A 45 13.05 11.43 -0.01
CA GLY A 45 13.74 10.30 0.60
C GLY A 45 12.85 9.12 0.95
N MET A 46 11.58 9.10 0.52
CA MET A 46 10.73 7.95 0.75
C MET A 46 10.95 6.85 -0.29
N TRP A 47 10.81 5.62 0.15
CA TRP A 47 10.77 4.44 -0.71
C TRP A 47 9.32 3.97 -0.84
N PHE A 48 9.00 3.31 -1.94
CA PHE A 48 7.65 2.81 -2.17
C PHE A 48 7.67 1.32 -2.49
N VAL A 49 6.76 0.60 -1.85
CA VAL A 49 6.54 -0.82 -2.12
C VAL A 49 5.09 -1.00 -2.54
N CYS A 50 4.86 -1.73 -3.63
CA CYS A 50 3.51 -2.12 -3.99
C CYS A 50 3.30 -3.60 -3.75
N ALA A 51 2.09 -3.95 -3.32
CA ALA A 51 1.69 -5.34 -3.15
C ALA A 51 1.15 -5.86 -4.47
N ASP A 52 1.80 -6.83 -5.08
CA ASP A 52 1.37 -7.40 -6.34
C ASP A 52 1.95 -8.80 -6.52
N MET A 53 1.35 -9.54 -7.42
CA MET A 53 1.85 -10.86 -7.78
C MET A 53 3.12 -10.75 -8.63
N GLY A 54 3.95 -11.76 -8.57
CA GLY A 54 5.17 -11.82 -9.38
C GLY A 54 6.32 -10.98 -8.84
N GLY A 55 6.16 -10.37 -7.69
CA GLY A 55 7.23 -9.65 -7.03
C GLY A 55 8.09 -10.54 -6.14
N GLU A 56 9.04 -9.93 -5.48
CA GLU A 56 9.87 -10.61 -4.49
C GLU A 56 9.05 -10.89 -3.23
N THR A 57 9.29 -12.02 -2.59
CA THR A 57 8.64 -12.31 -1.30
C THR A 57 8.93 -11.20 -0.32
N MET A 58 7.91 -10.68 0.33
CA MET A 58 8.04 -9.53 1.24
C MET A 58 9.06 -9.75 2.35
N TYR A 59 9.29 -10.99 2.75
CA TYR A 59 10.26 -11.31 3.78
C TYR A 59 11.71 -11.00 3.39
N ASN A 60 11.97 -10.94 2.09
CA ASN A 60 13.32 -10.71 1.55
C ASN A 60 13.60 -9.23 1.26
N LEU A 61 12.62 -8.36 1.46
CA LEU A 61 12.75 -6.94 1.20
C LEU A 61 13.11 -6.19 2.48
N ASN A 62 13.91 -5.14 2.35
CA ASN A 62 14.22 -4.26 3.48
C ASN A 62 13.20 -3.12 3.51
N LEU A 63 12.26 -3.21 4.44
CA LEU A 63 11.14 -2.27 4.57
C LEU A 63 11.27 -1.41 5.84
N THR A 64 12.50 -1.15 6.30
CA THR A 64 12.74 -0.48 7.58
C THR A 64 12.85 1.04 7.49
N GLY A 65 13.05 1.59 6.30
CA GLY A 65 13.17 3.05 6.12
C GLY A 65 11.82 3.76 6.02
N PRO A 66 11.81 5.05 5.68
CA PRO A 66 10.55 5.74 5.39
C PRO A 66 9.93 5.14 4.15
N ILE A 67 8.80 4.47 4.33
CA ILE A 67 8.22 3.66 3.26
C ILE A 67 6.75 3.99 3.05
N GLY A 68 6.36 4.10 1.78
CA GLY A 68 4.98 4.19 1.37
C GLY A 68 4.53 2.85 0.81
N VAL A 69 3.31 2.44 1.16
CA VAL A 69 2.73 1.19 0.70
C VAL A 69 1.64 1.50 -0.30
N VAL A 70 1.72 0.91 -1.48
CA VAL A 70 0.73 1.07 -2.53
C VAL A 70 -0.11 -0.20 -2.62
N ILE A 71 -1.41 -0.05 -2.44
CA ILE A 71 -2.35 -1.15 -2.54
C ILE A 71 -3.20 -0.92 -3.77
N GLY A 72 -3.28 -1.94 -4.61
CA GLY A 72 -4.04 -1.86 -5.84
C GLY A 72 -5.50 -2.17 -5.66
N ASN A 73 -6.25 -1.92 -6.73
CA ASN A 73 -7.65 -2.26 -6.85
C ASN A 73 -7.81 -3.78 -6.86
N GLU A 74 -8.87 -4.29 -6.25
CA GLU A 74 -9.09 -5.73 -6.15
C GLU A 74 -9.23 -6.42 -7.50
N GLY A 75 -9.77 -5.77 -8.50
CA GLY A 75 -9.94 -6.36 -9.82
C GLY A 75 -8.72 -6.21 -10.73
N GLU A 76 -8.11 -5.04 -10.71
CA GLU A 76 -7.05 -4.66 -11.65
C GLU A 76 -5.65 -4.64 -11.04
N GLY A 77 -5.56 -4.67 -9.72
CA GLY A 77 -4.27 -4.56 -9.04
C GLY A 77 -3.69 -3.14 -9.13
N VAL A 78 -2.38 -3.04 -9.05
CA VAL A 78 -1.67 -1.77 -9.17
C VAL A 78 -1.45 -1.49 -10.66
N SER A 79 -1.74 -0.26 -11.10
CA SER A 79 -1.50 0.10 -12.49
C SER A 79 -0.03 -0.02 -12.83
N ARG A 80 0.26 -0.32 -14.10
CA ARG A 80 1.64 -0.47 -14.56
C ARG A 80 2.47 0.78 -14.29
N LEU A 81 1.90 1.96 -14.53
CA LEU A 81 2.62 3.21 -14.32
C LEU A 81 3.03 3.41 -12.85
N ILE A 82 2.11 3.13 -11.94
CA ILE A 82 2.39 3.25 -10.51
C ILE A 82 3.39 2.17 -10.07
N ARG A 83 3.24 0.94 -10.57
CA ARG A 83 4.16 -0.15 -10.26
C ARG A 83 5.60 0.20 -10.67
N GLU A 84 5.77 0.83 -11.83
CA GLU A 84 7.09 1.25 -12.30
C GLU A 84 7.71 2.33 -11.42
N LYS A 85 6.91 3.12 -10.75
CA LYS A 85 7.38 4.15 -9.82
C LYS A 85 7.76 3.60 -8.46
N CYS A 86 7.29 2.41 -8.10
CA CYS A 86 7.63 1.79 -6.84
C CYS A 86 9.04 1.23 -6.86
N ASP A 87 9.71 1.31 -5.73
CA ASP A 87 11.08 0.79 -5.59
C ASP A 87 11.09 -0.72 -5.40
N PHE A 88 10.02 -1.26 -4.81
CA PHE A 88 9.87 -2.68 -4.55
C PHE A 88 8.50 -3.16 -4.97
N VAL A 89 8.43 -4.39 -5.43
CA VAL A 89 7.18 -5.11 -5.62
C VAL A 89 7.20 -6.29 -4.65
N ALA A 90 6.30 -6.27 -3.68
CA ALA A 90 6.24 -7.27 -2.63
C ALA A 90 5.16 -8.29 -2.93
N SER A 91 5.52 -9.56 -2.88
CA SER A 91 4.59 -10.66 -2.99
C SER A 91 4.34 -11.25 -1.61
N ILE A 92 3.08 -11.51 -1.30
CA ILE A 92 2.70 -12.20 -0.07
C ILE A 92 2.65 -13.70 -0.38
N PRO A 93 3.45 -14.53 0.34
CA PRO A 93 3.42 -15.96 0.09
C PRO A 93 2.04 -16.54 0.32
N MET A 94 1.55 -17.33 -0.64
CA MET A 94 0.22 -17.93 -0.57
C MET A 94 0.30 -19.42 -0.88
N LYS A 95 -0.56 -20.17 -0.24
CA LYS A 95 -0.69 -21.61 -0.47
C LYS A 95 -1.96 -21.90 -1.26
N GLY A 96 -1.90 -22.90 -2.13
CA GLY A 96 -3.05 -23.35 -2.91
C GLY A 96 -3.24 -22.51 -4.17
N ASP A 97 -4.48 -22.51 -4.67
CA ASP A 97 -4.80 -21.90 -5.96
C ASP A 97 -5.32 -20.46 -5.84
N ILE A 98 -5.09 -19.82 -4.69
CA ILE A 98 -5.54 -18.45 -4.46
C ILE A 98 -4.53 -17.50 -5.10
N ASP A 99 -4.98 -16.72 -6.10
CA ASP A 99 -4.10 -15.85 -6.86
C ASP A 99 -3.95 -14.46 -6.25
N SER A 100 -4.92 -14.02 -5.45
CA SER A 100 -4.87 -12.68 -4.87
C SER A 100 -5.61 -12.64 -3.55
N LEU A 101 -5.23 -11.70 -2.71
CA LEU A 101 -5.90 -11.42 -1.45
C LEU A 101 -6.76 -10.16 -1.58
N ASN A 102 -7.76 -10.07 -0.71
CA ASN A 102 -8.50 -8.83 -0.53
C ASN A 102 -7.52 -7.70 -0.20
N ALA A 103 -7.74 -6.53 -0.77
CA ALA A 103 -6.84 -5.38 -0.63
C ALA A 103 -6.62 -4.99 0.84
N SER A 104 -7.67 -5.02 1.66
CA SER A 104 -7.56 -4.71 3.08
C SER A 104 -6.68 -5.72 3.82
N VAL A 105 -6.84 -7.01 3.48
CA VAL A 105 -6.03 -8.07 4.08
C VAL A 105 -4.59 -7.93 3.66
N ALA A 106 -4.34 -7.69 2.37
CA ALA A 106 -2.98 -7.49 1.85
C ALA A 106 -2.31 -6.28 2.52
N ALA A 107 -3.04 -5.18 2.68
CA ALA A 107 -2.52 -3.99 3.34
C ALA A 107 -2.15 -4.27 4.80
N GLY A 108 -2.99 -5.02 5.51
CA GLY A 108 -2.72 -5.40 6.89
C GLY A 108 -1.50 -6.30 7.03
N ILE A 109 -1.38 -7.31 6.16
CA ILE A 109 -0.26 -8.25 6.19
C ILE A 109 1.05 -7.52 5.90
N LEU A 110 1.09 -6.72 4.83
CA LEU A 110 2.29 -5.99 4.45
C LEU A 110 2.66 -4.93 5.49
N GLY A 111 1.65 -4.23 6.01
CA GLY A 111 1.86 -3.26 7.08
C GLY A 111 2.48 -3.90 8.33
N TYR A 112 1.99 -5.08 8.71
CA TYR A 112 2.53 -5.78 9.88
C TYR A 112 3.94 -6.33 9.62
N GLU A 113 4.24 -6.75 8.41
CA GLU A 113 5.61 -7.14 8.06
C GLU A 113 6.58 -5.96 8.23
N ILE A 114 6.16 -4.76 7.84
CA ILE A 114 6.96 -3.55 8.07
C ILE A 114 7.20 -3.35 9.56
N VAL A 115 6.16 -3.48 10.37
CA VAL A 115 6.27 -3.35 11.83
C VAL A 115 7.21 -4.41 12.39
N ARG A 116 7.08 -5.66 11.94
CA ARG A 116 7.94 -6.76 12.39
C ARG A 116 9.41 -6.46 12.12
N GLN A 117 9.72 -5.99 10.92
CA GLN A 117 11.10 -5.65 10.57
C GLN A 117 11.65 -4.53 11.43
N ARG A 118 10.83 -3.52 11.72
CA ARG A 118 11.25 -2.39 12.56
C ARG A 118 11.47 -2.79 14.00
N LEU A 119 10.68 -3.73 14.51
CA LEU A 119 10.84 -4.21 15.87
C LEU A 119 12.12 -5.05 16.05
N GLN A 120 12.59 -5.71 15.00
CA GLN A 120 13.82 -6.49 15.03
C GLN A 120 15.07 -5.65 14.86
N LYS A 121 14.93 -4.47 14.26
CA LYS A 121 16.05 -3.55 14.06
C LYS A 121 16.32 -2.79 15.35
N LYS A 122 17.48 -2.93 15.87
CA LYS A 122 17.93 -2.23 17.07
C LYS A 122 18.89 -1.12 16.71
#